data_b0a503e93d5ff9e5a6a891c35c5ba56d
#
_entry.id   b0a503e93d5ff9e5a6a891c35c5ba56d
#
_cell.length_a   1.000
_cell.length_b   1.000
_cell.length_c   1.000
_cell.angle_alpha   90.00
_cell.angle_beta   90.00
_cell.angle_gamma   90.00
#
_symmetry.space_group_name_H-M   'P 1'
#
loop_
_entity.id
_entity.type
_entity.pdbx_description
1 polymer ?
#
loop_
_entity_poly.entity_id
_entity_poly.type
_entity_poly.pdbx_seq_one_letter_code
_entity_poly.pdbx_strand_id
1 'polypeptide(L)'
;MRLILGLLSVLPFPAQHMGSGDSVQPRDTVSVIESITPALPAGVAVDIVGSDTFFRVRSVGHDVMITGYQNEPYMHITTTGDVFVNDGSQTTLINGNRYGNVDTSAFVESPNPVWRKIATNGTAMWHDHRVHWMSPKRPAPIDTIGTVVEWKVPFSVDGVATTVSGTLFLREKASVLWWLAGFVALLCAVVLSVRRRNEFFALTFLMSVAGVVVGAMQFVGLPDGARITPLILMFSAGAAAVAATSMFMQWRGNASQHVAVSLTAGAGATLVICAWLCADQVRAAYVPGIDQEWLVRMLIPALLGIGFVATIDGVMRIVRNTTD
;
A
#
# COMPACT_ATOMS: atom_id res chain seq x y z
N MET A 1 -5.92 23.33 -26.47
CA MET A 1 -6.49 22.30 -25.60
C MET A 1 -6.31 20.89 -26.21
N ARG A 2 -5.11 20.56 -26.74
CA ARG A 2 -4.80 19.23 -27.34
C ARG A 2 -3.44 18.65 -26.93
N LEU A 3 -2.78 19.19 -25.87
CA LEU A 3 -1.42 18.76 -25.45
C LEU A 3 -1.38 18.04 -24.10
N ILE A 4 -2.50 17.78 -23.43
CA ILE A 4 -2.54 17.13 -22.09
C ILE A 4 -2.97 15.66 -22.17
N LEU A 5 -3.49 15.20 -23.31
CA LEU A 5 -3.92 13.78 -23.46
C LEU A 5 -2.79 12.80 -23.84
N GLY A 6 -1.59 13.29 -24.11
CA GLY A 6 -0.47 12.45 -24.57
C GLY A 6 0.43 11.85 -23.48
N LEU A 7 0.30 12.29 -22.20
CA LEU A 7 1.20 11.85 -21.11
C LEU A 7 0.66 10.68 -20.28
N LEU A 8 -0.55 10.22 -20.51
CA LEU A 8 -1.17 9.11 -19.76
C LEU A 8 -0.97 7.72 -20.38
N SER A 9 -0.26 7.63 -21.52
CA SER A 9 -0.15 6.38 -22.27
C SER A 9 1.18 5.63 -22.12
N VAL A 10 2.05 5.99 -21.16
CA VAL A 10 3.35 5.34 -20.92
C VAL A 10 3.55 5.00 -19.44
N LEU A 11 2.51 4.55 -18.77
CA LEU A 11 2.73 3.78 -17.55
C LEU A 11 2.79 2.31 -17.97
N PRO A 12 3.93 1.61 -17.79
CA PRO A 12 3.97 0.18 -18.01
C PRO A 12 2.95 -0.44 -17.06
N PHE A 13 1.98 -1.17 -17.62
CA PHE A 13 1.10 -2.00 -16.81
C PHE A 13 1.99 -2.94 -15.98
N PRO A 14 1.84 -2.97 -14.65
CA PRO A 14 2.66 -3.84 -13.82
C PRO A 14 2.45 -5.29 -14.24
N ALA A 15 3.52 -6.06 -14.20
CA ALA A 15 3.49 -7.50 -14.38
C ALA A 15 2.36 -8.10 -13.53
N GLN A 16 1.53 -8.92 -14.13
CA GLN A 16 0.38 -9.52 -13.48
C GLN A 16 0.85 -10.39 -12.32
N HIS A 17 0.41 -10.06 -11.09
CA HIS A 17 0.61 -10.94 -9.95
C HIS A 17 -0.30 -12.14 -10.05
N MET A 18 0.23 -13.26 -9.59
CA MET A 18 -0.58 -14.42 -9.26
C MET A 18 -1.27 -14.16 -7.93
N GLY A 19 -2.52 -13.84 -8.00
CA GLY A 19 -3.40 -13.51 -6.88
C GLY A 19 -4.32 -12.35 -7.26
N SER A 20 -5.56 -12.41 -6.85
CA SER A 20 -6.53 -11.32 -7.00
C SER A 20 -5.86 -10.00 -6.58
N GLY A 21 -6.07 -8.92 -7.30
CA GLY A 21 -5.42 -7.61 -7.17
C GLY A 21 -5.36 -6.98 -5.78
N ASP A 22 -5.08 -7.75 -4.76
CA ASP A 22 -4.89 -7.36 -3.38
C ASP A 22 -3.50 -6.74 -3.21
N SER A 23 -3.46 -5.43 -3.30
CA SER A 23 -2.29 -4.65 -2.91
C SER A 23 -1.97 -4.87 -1.42
N VAL A 24 -0.70 -4.61 -1.04
CA VAL A 24 -0.31 -4.55 0.36
C VAL A 24 -1.22 -3.54 1.10
N GLN A 25 -1.62 -3.87 2.32
CA GLN A 25 -2.50 -3.04 3.14
C GLN A 25 -1.89 -2.83 4.52
N PRO A 26 -2.29 -1.78 5.27
CA PRO A 26 -1.95 -1.62 6.67
C PRO A 26 -2.39 -2.85 7.47
N ARG A 27 -1.51 -3.36 8.35
CA ARG A 27 -1.74 -4.60 9.08
C ARG A 27 -1.19 -4.59 10.49
N ASP A 28 -1.70 -5.53 11.29
CA ASP A 28 -1.17 -5.80 12.62
C ASP A 28 -0.36 -7.11 12.66
N THR A 29 -0.36 -7.88 11.57
CA THR A 29 0.40 -9.14 11.46
C THR A 29 1.69 -8.95 10.67
N VAL A 30 2.74 -9.69 11.04
CA VAL A 30 4.04 -9.72 10.37
C VAL A 30 4.57 -11.14 10.32
N SER A 31 5.01 -11.58 9.15
CA SER A 31 5.70 -12.86 8.96
C SER A 31 7.19 -12.64 8.97
N VAL A 32 7.89 -13.44 9.77
CA VAL A 32 9.35 -13.40 9.91
C VAL A 32 9.93 -14.73 9.49
N ILE A 33 10.90 -14.70 8.58
CA ILE A 33 11.69 -15.88 8.23
C ILE A 33 12.70 -16.10 9.34
N GLU A 34 12.72 -17.32 9.92
CA GLU A 34 13.63 -17.67 10.99
C GLU A 34 14.77 -18.57 10.54
N SER A 35 14.50 -19.44 9.58
CA SER A 35 15.53 -20.34 9.05
C SER A 35 15.27 -20.78 7.61
N ILE A 36 16.35 -21.08 6.91
CA ILE A 36 16.33 -21.66 5.56
C ILE A 36 17.31 -22.84 5.58
N THR A 37 16.81 -24.02 5.26
CA THR A 37 17.59 -25.26 5.34
C THR A 37 17.42 -26.10 4.08
N PRO A 38 18.53 -26.47 3.39
CA PRO A 38 19.88 -25.95 3.55
C PRO A 38 20.00 -24.45 3.20
N ALA A 39 21.16 -23.84 3.50
CA ALA A 39 21.44 -22.46 3.11
C ALA A 39 21.33 -22.26 1.60
N LEU A 40 20.79 -21.11 1.18
CA LEU A 40 20.61 -20.80 -0.24
C LEU A 40 21.97 -20.52 -0.93
N PRO A 41 22.13 -20.93 -2.18
CA PRO A 41 23.29 -20.53 -2.98
C PRO A 41 23.27 -19.03 -3.28
N ALA A 42 24.44 -18.49 -3.62
CA ALA A 42 24.56 -17.11 -4.09
C ALA A 42 23.68 -16.92 -5.34
N GLY A 43 22.89 -15.86 -5.39
CA GLY A 43 21.95 -15.61 -6.49
C GLY A 43 20.51 -16.04 -6.21
N VAL A 44 20.25 -16.79 -5.14
CA VAL A 44 18.88 -17.07 -4.68
C VAL A 44 18.59 -16.32 -3.38
N ALA A 45 17.47 -15.64 -3.33
CA ALA A 45 17.02 -14.89 -2.15
C ALA A 45 15.53 -15.08 -1.92
N VAL A 46 15.13 -15.13 -0.65
CA VAL A 46 13.74 -15.24 -0.20
C VAL A 46 13.45 -14.15 0.80
N ASP A 47 12.31 -13.49 0.67
CA ASP A 47 11.84 -12.49 1.63
C ASP A 47 10.30 -12.43 1.66
N ILE A 48 9.79 -11.75 2.70
CA ILE A 48 8.38 -11.42 2.84
C ILE A 48 8.18 -9.95 2.46
N VAL A 49 7.24 -9.68 1.56
CA VAL A 49 6.91 -8.34 1.10
C VAL A 49 5.57 -7.92 1.69
N GLY A 50 5.52 -6.69 2.23
CA GLY A 50 4.28 -6.11 2.76
C GLY A 50 3.82 -6.74 4.07
N SER A 51 4.75 -6.89 5.02
CA SER A 51 4.55 -7.46 6.36
C SER A 51 4.30 -8.97 6.36
N ASP A 52 3.17 -9.43 5.89
CA ASP A 52 2.81 -10.85 5.73
C ASP A 52 2.15 -11.12 4.37
N THR A 53 2.13 -10.12 3.47
CA THR A 53 1.24 -10.17 2.30
C THR A 53 1.73 -11.12 1.21
N PHE A 54 3.01 -11.06 0.87
CA PHE A 54 3.57 -11.85 -0.22
C PHE A 54 4.84 -12.59 0.21
N PHE A 55 4.94 -13.84 -0.20
CA PHE A 55 6.19 -14.58 -0.21
C PHE A 55 6.87 -14.33 -1.56
N ARG A 56 8.16 -13.95 -1.54
CA ARG A 56 8.92 -13.67 -2.74
C ARG A 56 10.19 -14.49 -2.81
N VAL A 57 10.42 -15.09 -3.96
CA VAL A 57 11.67 -15.79 -4.31
C VAL A 57 12.29 -15.08 -5.51
N ARG A 58 13.58 -14.78 -5.42
CA ARG A 58 14.38 -14.26 -6.52
C ARG A 58 15.49 -15.24 -6.82
N SER A 59 15.69 -15.54 -8.10
CA SER A 59 16.74 -16.44 -8.57
C SER A 59 17.45 -15.86 -9.77
N VAL A 60 18.78 -15.92 -9.73
CA VAL A 60 19.66 -15.56 -10.84
C VAL A 60 20.57 -16.73 -11.11
N GLY A 61 20.38 -17.39 -12.26
CA GLY A 61 21.21 -18.49 -12.70
C GLY A 61 20.92 -19.87 -12.08
N HIS A 62 19.89 -19.96 -11.21
CA HIS A 62 19.50 -21.21 -10.54
C HIS A 62 18.09 -21.64 -10.95
N ASP A 63 17.87 -22.95 -11.02
CA ASP A 63 16.56 -23.56 -11.24
C ASP A 63 15.82 -23.66 -9.91
N VAL A 64 14.64 -23.04 -9.77
CA VAL A 64 13.87 -23.08 -8.54
C VAL A 64 12.47 -23.59 -8.79
N MET A 65 12.11 -24.69 -8.12
CA MET A 65 10.78 -25.29 -8.16
C MET A 65 10.08 -25.07 -6.82
N ILE A 66 8.99 -24.30 -6.83
CA ILE A 66 8.20 -24.00 -5.63
C ILE A 66 7.08 -25.02 -5.53
N THR A 67 6.92 -25.58 -4.33
CA THR A 67 5.95 -26.63 -4.03
C THR A 67 4.65 -26.03 -3.52
N GLY A 68 3.54 -26.49 -4.06
CA GLY A 68 2.18 -26.11 -3.67
C GLY A 68 1.74 -26.74 -2.33
N TYR A 69 0.47 -26.56 -1.99
CA TYR A 69 -0.10 -27.01 -0.70
C TYR A 69 -0.25 -28.53 -0.59
N GLN A 70 -0.33 -29.22 -1.72
CA GLN A 70 -0.47 -30.68 -1.81
C GLN A 70 0.81 -31.36 -2.31
N ASN A 71 1.95 -30.68 -2.18
CA ASN A 71 3.26 -31.09 -2.66
C ASN A 71 3.39 -31.22 -4.19
N GLU A 72 2.48 -30.61 -4.93
CA GLU A 72 2.53 -30.51 -6.38
C GLU A 72 3.49 -29.38 -6.83
N PRO A 73 4.05 -29.43 -8.05
CA PRO A 73 4.77 -28.32 -8.65
C PRO A 73 3.83 -27.12 -8.83
N TYR A 74 4.15 -25.98 -8.17
CA TYR A 74 3.30 -24.78 -8.20
C TYR A 74 3.89 -23.68 -9.06
N MET A 75 5.13 -23.27 -8.83
CA MET A 75 5.82 -22.26 -9.64
C MET A 75 7.23 -22.74 -9.99
N HIS A 76 7.73 -22.27 -11.13
CA HIS A 76 9.06 -22.62 -11.62
C HIS A 76 9.81 -21.37 -12.08
N ILE A 77 10.99 -21.14 -11.53
CA ILE A 77 11.93 -20.12 -12.01
C ILE A 77 13.08 -20.86 -12.69
N THR A 78 13.27 -20.62 -13.98
CA THR A 78 14.34 -21.25 -14.74
C THR A 78 15.68 -20.55 -14.51
N THR A 79 16.77 -21.20 -14.85
CA THR A 79 18.14 -20.61 -14.84
C THR A 79 18.27 -19.34 -15.71
N THR A 80 17.40 -19.17 -16.70
CA THR A 80 17.35 -17.99 -17.59
C THR A 80 16.53 -16.84 -16.99
N GLY A 81 15.86 -17.07 -15.85
CA GLY A 81 15.00 -16.08 -15.18
C GLY A 81 13.55 -16.07 -15.68
N ASP A 82 13.15 -16.99 -16.53
CA ASP A 82 11.74 -17.17 -16.87
C ASP A 82 10.97 -17.73 -15.68
N VAL A 83 9.82 -17.15 -15.37
CA VAL A 83 8.96 -17.56 -14.27
C VAL A 83 7.65 -18.10 -14.79
N PHE A 84 7.32 -19.30 -14.37
CA PHE A 84 6.11 -20.01 -14.76
C PHE A 84 5.24 -20.30 -13.54
N VAL A 85 3.94 -20.37 -13.74
CA VAL A 85 2.96 -20.88 -12.80
C VAL A 85 2.26 -22.09 -13.40
N ASN A 86 1.93 -23.06 -12.56
CA ASN A 86 1.18 -24.24 -12.96
C ASN A 86 -0.33 -23.98 -12.83
N ASP A 87 -1.01 -23.71 -13.93
CA ASP A 87 -2.46 -23.51 -13.95
C ASP A 87 -3.24 -24.81 -13.65
N GLY A 88 -2.57 -25.97 -13.70
CA GLY A 88 -3.11 -27.27 -13.26
C GLY A 88 -2.95 -27.55 -11.77
N SER A 89 -2.40 -26.63 -10.98
CA SER A 89 -2.24 -26.76 -9.51
C SER A 89 -3.43 -26.16 -8.78
N GLN A 90 -3.95 -26.88 -7.78
CA GLN A 90 -4.98 -26.36 -6.88
C GLN A 90 -4.47 -25.13 -6.09
N THR A 91 -3.17 -25.07 -5.77
CA THR A 91 -2.53 -23.92 -5.14
C THR A 91 -2.69 -22.65 -5.98
N THR A 92 -2.63 -22.74 -7.31
CA THR A 92 -2.86 -21.60 -8.20
C THR A 92 -4.26 -21.04 -8.05
N LEU A 93 -5.26 -21.90 -7.97
CA LEU A 93 -6.65 -21.51 -7.75
C LEU A 93 -6.86 -20.87 -6.36
N ILE A 94 -6.32 -21.48 -5.31
CA ILE A 94 -6.45 -21.01 -3.92
C ILE A 94 -5.77 -19.65 -3.75
N ASN A 95 -4.54 -19.49 -4.23
CA ASN A 95 -3.77 -18.25 -4.14
C ASN A 95 -4.33 -17.12 -5.03
N GLY A 96 -5.26 -17.43 -5.92
CA GLY A 96 -6.04 -16.44 -6.68
C GLY A 96 -7.02 -15.63 -5.82
N ASN A 97 -7.29 -16.05 -4.58
CA ASN A 97 -8.14 -15.35 -3.64
C ASN A 97 -7.40 -15.13 -2.31
N ARG A 98 -7.38 -13.89 -1.83
CA ARG A 98 -6.67 -13.50 -0.61
C ARG A 98 -7.04 -14.34 0.63
N TYR A 99 -8.29 -14.73 0.77
CA TYR A 99 -8.82 -15.43 1.94
C TYR A 99 -9.00 -16.94 1.70
N GLY A 100 -8.58 -17.44 0.54
CA GLY A 100 -8.74 -18.84 0.18
C GLY A 100 -10.20 -19.32 0.04
N ASN A 101 -11.15 -18.42 0.02
CA ASN A 101 -12.57 -18.74 -0.16
C ASN A 101 -12.88 -19.08 -1.62
N VAL A 102 -12.34 -20.22 -2.06
CA VAL A 102 -12.52 -20.72 -3.42
C VAL A 102 -13.14 -22.12 -3.32
N ASP A 103 -14.17 -22.36 -4.11
CA ASP A 103 -14.71 -23.69 -4.25
C ASP A 103 -13.74 -24.54 -5.08
N THR A 104 -13.08 -25.46 -4.41
CA THR A 104 -12.14 -26.42 -5.04
C THR A 104 -12.81 -27.75 -5.39
N SER A 105 -14.10 -27.94 -5.12
CA SER A 105 -14.79 -29.23 -5.30
C SER A 105 -14.87 -29.67 -6.77
N ALA A 106 -14.88 -28.73 -7.69
CA ALA A 106 -14.90 -29.00 -9.13
C ALA A 106 -13.50 -28.98 -9.77
N PHE A 107 -12.45 -28.69 -9.00
CA PHE A 107 -11.10 -28.64 -9.53
C PHE A 107 -10.56 -30.06 -9.73
N VAL A 108 -10.16 -30.34 -10.97
CA VAL A 108 -9.49 -31.59 -11.32
C VAL A 108 -8.01 -31.29 -11.49
N GLU A 109 -7.21 -31.82 -10.59
CA GLU A 109 -5.74 -31.67 -10.67
C GLU A 109 -5.23 -32.33 -11.96
N SER A 110 -4.41 -31.61 -12.71
CA SER A 110 -3.79 -32.15 -13.90
C SER A 110 -2.64 -33.09 -13.50
N PRO A 111 -2.56 -34.32 -14.05
CA PRO A 111 -1.47 -35.26 -13.76
C PRO A 111 -0.11 -34.72 -14.22
N ASN A 112 -0.10 -33.78 -15.16
CA ASN A 112 1.09 -33.09 -15.62
C ASN A 112 0.94 -31.57 -15.41
N PRO A 113 2.01 -30.87 -15.01
CA PRO A 113 1.96 -29.42 -14.86
C PRO A 113 1.57 -28.71 -16.14
N VAL A 114 0.66 -27.72 -16.03
CA VAL A 114 0.24 -26.84 -17.13
C VAL A 114 0.92 -25.50 -16.94
N TRP A 115 2.12 -25.37 -17.48
CA TRP A 115 2.95 -24.18 -17.26
C TRP A 115 2.51 -22.99 -18.08
N ARG A 116 2.23 -21.87 -17.41
CA ARG A 116 2.02 -20.56 -18.02
C ARG A 116 3.10 -19.58 -17.55
N LYS A 117 3.80 -18.97 -18.51
CA LYS A 117 4.83 -17.96 -18.23
C LYS A 117 4.19 -16.67 -17.72
N ILE A 118 4.73 -16.15 -16.60
CA ILE A 118 4.21 -14.94 -15.94
C ILE A 118 5.23 -13.81 -15.82
N ALA A 119 6.54 -14.11 -15.85
CA ALA A 119 7.60 -13.11 -15.78
C ALA A 119 8.89 -13.62 -16.44
N THR A 120 9.89 -12.72 -16.57
CA THR A 120 11.20 -13.01 -17.19
C THR A 120 12.36 -12.41 -16.39
N ASN A 121 12.11 -12.00 -15.14
CA ASN A 121 13.07 -11.27 -14.31
C ASN A 121 13.59 -12.10 -13.12
N GLY A 122 13.40 -13.40 -13.13
CA GLY A 122 13.82 -14.32 -12.07
C GLY A 122 13.11 -14.09 -10.73
N THR A 123 11.97 -13.40 -10.73
CA THR A 123 11.25 -13.07 -9.49
C THR A 123 9.86 -13.68 -9.51
N ALA A 124 9.60 -14.62 -8.59
CA ALA A 124 8.27 -15.11 -8.25
C ALA A 124 7.81 -14.43 -6.96
N MET A 125 6.60 -13.86 -6.98
CA MET A 125 5.98 -13.25 -5.81
C MET A 125 4.50 -13.59 -5.80
N TRP A 126 4.02 -14.16 -4.70
CA TRP A 126 2.64 -14.62 -4.59
C TRP A 126 2.11 -14.51 -3.18
N HIS A 127 0.79 -14.56 -3.07
CA HIS A 127 0.07 -14.53 -1.82
C HIS A 127 0.01 -15.93 -1.23
N ASP A 128 1.01 -16.30 -0.41
CA ASP A 128 1.08 -17.65 0.16
C ASP A 128 0.29 -17.73 1.47
N HIS A 129 -0.75 -18.57 1.48
CA HIS A 129 -1.64 -18.72 2.64
C HIS A 129 -0.98 -19.36 3.85
N ARG A 130 0.20 -19.95 3.71
CA ARG A 130 0.98 -20.45 4.85
C ARG A 130 1.58 -19.34 5.66
N VAL A 131 2.00 -18.23 5.00
CA VAL A 131 2.79 -17.16 5.63
C VAL A 131 1.97 -15.95 6.06
N HIS A 132 0.68 -15.90 5.73
CA HIS A 132 -0.15 -14.73 6.00
C HIS A 132 -1.44 -15.06 6.77
N TRP A 133 -2.02 -14.05 7.44
CA TRP A 133 -3.29 -14.19 8.13
C TRP A 133 -4.47 -14.10 7.15
N MET A 134 -5.22 -15.22 7.00
CA MET A 134 -6.28 -15.37 6.01
C MET A 134 -7.66 -14.84 6.44
N SER A 135 -7.79 -14.28 7.64
CA SER A 135 -9.08 -13.78 8.12
C SER A 135 -9.11 -12.26 8.19
N PRO A 136 -10.25 -11.60 7.88
CA PRO A 136 -10.42 -10.17 8.11
C PRO A 136 -10.47 -9.82 9.62
N LYS A 137 -10.71 -10.81 10.48
CA LYS A 137 -10.68 -10.63 11.94
C LYS A 137 -9.25 -10.69 12.45
N ARG A 138 -8.94 -9.85 13.44
CA ARG A 138 -7.64 -9.87 14.12
C ARG A 138 -7.41 -11.26 14.74
N PRO A 139 -6.23 -11.89 14.56
CA PRO A 139 -5.92 -13.15 15.21
C PRO A 139 -5.79 -13.00 16.71
N ALA A 140 -5.97 -14.11 17.45
CA ALA A 140 -5.55 -14.24 18.84
C ALA A 140 -4.15 -14.85 18.87
N PRO A 141 -3.17 -14.26 19.57
CA PRO A 141 -1.86 -14.86 19.71
C PRO A 141 -1.94 -16.06 20.68
N ILE A 142 -1.06 -17.05 20.46
CA ILE A 142 -0.97 -18.24 21.29
C ILE A 142 -0.02 -18.05 22.49
N ASP A 143 0.76 -16.98 22.50
CA ASP A 143 1.73 -16.64 23.55
C ASP A 143 1.86 -15.13 23.78
N THR A 144 2.71 -14.76 24.74
CA THR A 144 2.94 -13.35 25.14
C THR A 144 3.81 -12.57 24.17
N ILE A 145 4.53 -13.21 23.28
CA ILE A 145 5.34 -12.55 22.24
C ILE A 145 4.55 -12.28 20.95
N GLY A 146 3.29 -12.76 20.91
CA GLY A 146 2.38 -12.50 19.82
C GLY A 146 2.40 -13.53 18.71
N THR A 147 2.91 -14.75 18.95
CA THR A 147 2.89 -15.84 17.97
C THR A 147 1.45 -16.19 17.57
N VAL A 148 1.20 -16.25 16.27
CA VAL A 148 -0.09 -16.65 15.70
C VAL A 148 0.01 -18.06 15.11
N VAL A 149 1.01 -18.30 14.25
CA VAL A 149 1.25 -19.58 13.60
C VAL A 149 2.70 -19.69 13.15
N GLU A 150 3.31 -20.87 13.35
CA GLU A 150 4.56 -21.24 12.69
C GLU A 150 4.26 -21.79 11.30
N TRP A 151 5.11 -21.47 10.34
CA TRP A 151 4.89 -21.87 8.95
C TRP A 151 6.15 -22.41 8.28
N LYS A 152 5.93 -23.21 7.22
CA LYS A 152 6.98 -23.77 6.38
C LYS A 152 6.58 -23.70 4.91
N VAL A 153 7.51 -23.27 4.07
CA VAL A 153 7.35 -23.23 2.62
C VAL A 153 8.46 -24.10 2.00
N PRO A 154 8.11 -25.29 1.48
CA PRO A 154 9.05 -26.13 0.77
C PRO A 154 9.24 -25.68 -0.68
N PHE A 155 10.46 -25.79 -1.19
CA PHE A 155 10.81 -25.63 -2.60
C PHE A 155 12.13 -26.38 -2.87
N SER A 156 12.60 -26.39 -4.11
CA SER A 156 13.94 -26.92 -4.42
C SER A 156 14.74 -25.90 -5.21
N VAL A 157 16.05 -25.92 -5.02
CA VAL A 157 17.03 -25.15 -5.79
C VAL A 157 18.00 -26.10 -6.44
N ASP A 158 18.09 -26.10 -7.76
CA ASP A 158 18.90 -27.03 -8.55
C ASP A 158 18.68 -28.50 -8.18
N GLY A 159 17.42 -28.84 -7.87
CA GLY A 159 17.01 -30.19 -7.42
C GLY A 159 17.27 -30.47 -5.95
N VAL A 160 17.92 -29.58 -5.18
CA VAL A 160 18.14 -29.75 -3.74
C VAL A 160 16.92 -29.25 -2.96
N ALA A 161 16.26 -30.16 -2.24
CA ALA A 161 15.12 -29.84 -1.41
C ALA A 161 15.50 -28.82 -0.32
N THR A 162 14.76 -27.72 -0.26
CA THR A 162 14.99 -26.59 0.63
C THR A 162 13.69 -26.23 1.33
N THR A 163 13.77 -25.85 2.59
CA THR A 163 12.61 -25.40 3.37
C THR A 163 12.90 -24.04 4.00
N VAL A 164 12.01 -23.09 3.77
CA VAL A 164 11.96 -21.82 4.53
C VAL A 164 10.97 -21.99 5.65
N SER A 165 11.41 -21.71 6.86
CA SER A 165 10.56 -21.74 8.06
C SER A 165 10.52 -20.37 8.70
N GLY A 166 9.39 -20.05 9.31
CA GLY A 166 9.20 -18.79 10.00
C GLY A 166 7.95 -18.77 10.84
N THR A 167 7.67 -17.60 11.40
CA THR A 167 6.55 -17.38 12.32
C THR A 167 5.76 -16.15 11.91
N LEU A 168 4.45 -16.26 11.93
CA LEU A 168 3.53 -15.15 11.82
C LEU A 168 3.24 -14.61 13.23
N PHE A 169 3.52 -13.33 13.44
CA PHE A 169 3.30 -12.63 14.69
C PHE A 169 2.17 -11.63 14.58
N LEU A 170 1.42 -11.47 15.67
CA LEU A 170 0.54 -10.32 15.90
C LEU A 170 1.35 -9.22 16.60
N ARG A 171 1.38 -8.04 16.01
CA ARG A 171 2.02 -6.85 16.59
C ARG A 171 1.02 -5.95 17.28
N GLU A 172 1.50 -5.19 18.25
CA GLU A 172 0.68 -4.17 18.90
C GLU A 172 0.41 -3.00 17.93
N LYS A 173 -0.81 -2.49 18.02
CA LYS A 173 -1.19 -1.29 17.27
C LYS A 173 -0.38 -0.09 17.72
N ALA A 174 -0.08 0.81 16.80
CA ALA A 174 0.52 2.08 17.14
C ALA A 174 -0.37 2.90 18.08
N SER A 175 0.26 3.76 18.89
CA SER A 175 -0.42 4.59 19.89
C SER A 175 -1.53 5.45 19.28
N VAL A 176 -2.64 5.56 20.01
CA VAL A 176 -3.72 6.51 19.64
C VAL A 176 -3.26 7.97 19.72
N LEU A 177 -2.17 8.24 20.43
CA LEU A 177 -1.63 9.60 20.60
C LEU A 177 -1.17 10.23 19.26
N TRP A 178 -0.97 9.45 18.21
CA TRP A 178 -0.71 10.00 16.88
C TRP A 178 -1.82 10.94 16.39
N TRP A 179 -3.06 10.76 16.84
CA TRP A 179 -4.16 11.67 16.52
C TRP A 179 -4.00 13.07 17.12
N LEU A 180 -3.12 13.26 18.12
CA LEU A 180 -2.80 14.58 18.66
C LEU A 180 -2.16 15.49 17.60
N ALA A 181 -1.42 14.92 16.63
CA ALA A 181 -0.89 15.70 15.52
C ALA A 181 -2.00 16.39 14.71
N GLY A 182 -3.12 15.71 14.50
CA GLY A 182 -4.30 16.28 13.88
C GLY A 182 -4.96 17.39 14.70
N PHE A 183 -5.05 17.20 15.99
CA PHE A 183 -5.59 18.22 16.90
C PHE A 183 -4.73 19.49 16.92
N VAL A 184 -3.40 19.34 17.02
CA VAL A 184 -2.46 20.47 16.92
C VAL A 184 -2.56 21.17 15.58
N ALA A 185 -2.58 20.41 14.50
CA ALA A 185 -2.74 20.95 13.14
C ALA A 185 -4.05 21.72 12.96
N LEU A 186 -5.16 21.20 13.51
CA LEU A 186 -6.46 21.86 13.53
C LEU A 186 -6.40 23.20 14.27
N LEU A 187 -5.83 23.22 15.48
CA LEU A 187 -5.70 24.47 16.26
C LEU A 187 -4.86 25.51 15.50
N CYS A 188 -3.71 25.10 14.94
CA CYS A 188 -2.88 26.00 14.12
C CYS A 188 -3.66 26.55 12.92
N ALA A 189 -4.39 25.68 12.21
CA ALA A 189 -5.20 26.07 11.07
C ALA A 189 -6.31 27.06 11.46
N VAL A 190 -7.01 26.86 12.59
CA VAL A 190 -8.03 27.81 13.09
C VAL A 190 -7.39 29.18 13.38
N VAL A 191 -6.27 29.21 14.10
CA VAL A 191 -5.58 30.47 14.40
C VAL A 191 -5.17 31.21 13.12
N LEU A 192 -4.61 30.50 12.15
CA LEU A 192 -4.17 31.10 10.88
C LEU A 192 -5.36 31.54 10.02
N SER A 193 -6.44 30.80 9.93
CA SER A 193 -7.62 31.15 9.14
C SER A 193 -8.28 32.46 9.61
N VAL A 194 -8.20 32.72 10.93
CA VAL A 194 -8.76 33.94 11.54
C VAL A 194 -7.79 35.13 11.49
N ARG A 195 -6.49 34.89 11.80
CA ARG A 195 -5.51 35.96 12.00
C ARG A 195 -4.61 36.23 10.80
N ARG A 196 -4.28 35.21 10.01
CA ARG A 196 -3.26 35.25 8.96
C ARG A 196 -3.65 34.41 7.76
N ARG A 197 -4.59 34.93 7.02
CA ARG A 197 -5.26 34.17 5.93
C ARG A 197 -4.31 33.69 4.82
N ASN A 198 -3.36 34.53 4.42
CA ASN A 198 -2.40 34.15 3.37
C ASN A 198 -1.52 32.98 3.82
N GLU A 199 -1.10 33.00 5.09
CA GLU A 199 -0.34 31.91 5.69
C GLU A 199 -1.18 30.63 5.82
N PHE A 200 -2.50 30.77 6.03
CA PHE A 200 -3.40 29.62 6.05
C PHE A 200 -3.53 28.96 4.66
N PHE A 201 -3.63 29.73 3.59
CA PHE A 201 -3.60 29.18 2.24
C PHE A 201 -2.27 28.50 1.92
N ALA A 202 -1.16 29.15 2.30
CA ALA A 202 0.17 28.56 2.16
C ALA A 202 0.30 27.26 2.97
N LEU A 203 -0.22 27.19 4.20
CA LEU A 203 -0.23 25.97 5.02
C LEU A 203 -0.99 24.84 4.32
N THR A 204 -2.18 25.12 3.78
CA THR A 204 -2.99 24.12 3.06
C THR A 204 -2.23 23.57 1.85
N PHE A 205 -1.59 24.45 1.08
CA PHE A 205 -0.74 24.04 -0.04
C PHE A 205 0.46 23.21 0.40
N LEU A 206 1.22 23.66 1.39
CA LEU A 206 2.43 22.97 1.88
C LEU A 206 2.09 21.58 2.44
N MET A 207 0.97 21.46 3.16
CA MET A 207 0.53 20.17 3.66
C MET A 207 0.08 19.22 2.53
N SER A 208 -0.54 19.77 1.49
CA SER A 208 -0.84 18.98 0.28
C SER A 208 0.45 18.50 -0.40
N VAL A 209 1.47 19.35 -0.52
CA VAL A 209 2.79 18.96 -1.06
C VAL A 209 3.47 17.90 -0.17
N ALA A 210 3.42 18.06 1.16
CA ALA A 210 3.93 17.04 2.08
C ALA A 210 3.22 15.69 1.85
N GLY A 211 1.91 15.71 1.64
CA GLY A 211 1.13 14.52 1.26
C GLY A 211 1.59 13.89 -0.06
N VAL A 212 1.90 14.71 -1.07
CA VAL A 212 2.46 14.23 -2.34
C VAL A 212 3.79 13.51 -2.10
N VAL A 213 4.71 14.12 -1.34
CA VAL A 213 6.04 13.56 -1.07
C VAL A 213 5.92 12.22 -0.31
N VAL A 214 5.18 12.21 0.79
CA VAL A 214 5.02 10.99 1.61
C VAL A 214 4.27 9.90 0.84
N GLY A 215 3.23 10.27 0.08
CA GLY A 215 2.49 9.33 -0.75
C GLY A 215 3.33 8.76 -1.90
N ALA A 216 4.24 9.55 -2.47
CA ALA A 216 5.20 9.08 -3.47
C ALA A 216 6.22 8.12 -2.85
N MET A 217 6.79 8.46 -1.68
CA MET A 217 7.69 7.56 -0.94
C MET A 217 7.02 6.21 -0.66
N GLN A 218 5.78 6.24 -0.16
CA GLN A 218 5.01 5.04 0.13
C GLN A 218 4.74 4.20 -1.13
N PHE A 219 4.45 4.83 -2.25
CA PHE A 219 4.18 4.14 -3.51
C PHE A 219 5.42 3.47 -4.10
N VAL A 220 6.57 4.15 -4.09
CA VAL A 220 7.83 3.60 -4.66
C VAL A 220 8.55 2.65 -3.71
N GLY A 221 8.26 2.69 -2.41
CA GLY A 221 8.88 1.82 -1.41
C GLY A 221 8.44 0.36 -1.45
N LEU A 222 7.43 0.03 -2.27
CA LEU A 222 7.02 -1.34 -2.54
C LEU A 222 7.41 -1.76 -3.96
N PRO A 223 7.82 -3.01 -4.15
CA PRO A 223 8.12 -3.54 -5.48
C PRO A 223 6.87 -3.49 -6.36
N ASP A 224 7.10 -3.43 -7.68
CA ASP A 224 6.02 -3.53 -8.67
C ASP A 224 5.16 -4.74 -8.34
N GLY A 225 3.89 -4.49 -8.28
CA GLY A 225 2.89 -5.46 -8.01
C GLY A 225 2.53 -5.74 -6.57
N ALA A 226 3.31 -5.33 -5.62
CA ALA A 226 2.90 -5.24 -4.22
C ALA A 226 2.40 -3.82 -3.88
N ARG A 227 2.48 -2.89 -4.84
CA ARG A 227 2.16 -1.46 -4.60
C ARG A 227 0.74 -1.26 -4.12
N ILE A 228 0.60 -0.40 -3.12
CA ILE A 228 -0.71 0.06 -2.65
C ILE A 228 -1.39 0.95 -3.69
N THR A 229 -2.71 1.07 -3.60
CA THR A 229 -3.42 2.16 -4.29
C THR A 229 -2.91 3.49 -3.73
N PRO A 230 -2.34 4.38 -4.55
CA PRO A 230 -1.62 5.57 -4.07
C PRO A 230 -2.58 6.70 -3.64
N LEU A 231 -3.48 6.43 -2.70
CA LEU A 231 -4.53 7.37 -2.28
C LEU A 231 -3.93 8.66 -1.72
N ILE A 232 -2.93 8.56 -0.82
CA ILE A 232 -2.28 9.75 -0.25
C ILE A 232 -1.67 10.60 -1.37
N LEU A 233 -0.96 9.98 -2.31
CA LEU A 233 -0.35 10.68 -3.44
C LEU A 233 -1.41 11.37 -4.32
N MET A 234 -2.43 10.64 -4.75
CA MET A 234 -3.42 11.13 -5.71
C MET A 234 -4.28 12.26 -5.13
N PHE A 235 -4.83 12.07 -3.94
CA PHE A 235 -5.67 13.08 -3.29
C PHE A 235 -4.85 14.32 -2.92
N SER A 236 -3.63 14.13 -2.38
CA SER A 236 -2.76 15.26 -2.04
C SER A 236 -2.28 16.02 -3.27
N ALA A 237 -2.00 15.35 -4.39
CA ALA A 237 -1.67 16.02 -5.66
C ALA A 237 -2.84 16.84 -6.20
N GLY A 238 -4.05 16.31 -6.15
CA GLY A 238 -5.27 17.04 -6.50
C GLY A 238 -5.47 18.29 -5.62
N ALA A 239 -5.35 18.11 -4.30
CA ALA A 239 -5.46 19.22 -3.34
C ALA A 239 -4.37 20.28 -3.56
N ALA A 240 -3.11 19.87 -3.82
CA ALA A 240 -2.01 20.78 -4.10
C ALA A 240 -2.26 21.59 -5.38
N ALA A 241 -2.74 20.96 -6.45
CA ALA A 241 -3.07 21.65 -7.70
C ALA A 241 -4.17 22.71 -7.49
N VAL A 242 -5.24 22.35 -6.76
CA VAL A 242 -6.35 23.27 -6.46
C VAL A 242 -5.87 24.42 -5.55
N ALA A 243 -5.09 24.12 -4.50
CA ALA A 243 -4.54 25.13 -3.60
C ALA A 243 -3.55 26.07 -4.32
N ALA A 244 -2.68 25.53 -5.18
CA ALA A 244 -1.78 26.33 -6.00
C ALA A 244 -2.55 27.28 -6.94
N THR A 245 -3.61 26.78 -7.57
CA THR A 245 -4.49 27.62 -8.42
C THR A 245 -5.11 28.76 -7.63
N SER A 246 -5.63 28.47 -6.41
CA SER A 246 -6.17 29.49 -5.51
C SER A 246 -5.12 30.57 -5.19
N MET A 247 -3.91 30.18 -4.81
CA MET A 247 -2.81 31.10 -4.49
C MET A 247 -2.38 31.93 -5.69
N PHE A 248 -2.25 31.31 -6.87
CA PHE A 248 -1.86 32.00 -8.10
C PHE A 248 -2.89 33.06 -8.53
N MET A 249 -4.18 32.74 -8.45
CA MET A 249 -5.25 33.66 -8.77
C MET A 249 -5.27 34.85 -7.81
N GLN A 250 -5.04 34.64 -6.52
CA GLN A 250 -4.92 35.70 -5.54
C GLN A 250 -3.72 36.62 -5.81
N TRP A 251 -2.55 35.99 -6.13
CA TRP A 251 -1.33 36.74 -6.43
C TRP A 251 -1.50 37.68 -7.66
N ARG A 252 -2.21 37.21 -8.68
CA ARG A 252 -2.49 38.02 -9.88
C ARG A 252 -3.58 39.06 -9.69
N GLY A 253 -4.28 39.08 -8.57
CA GLY A 253 -5.39 40.01 -8.33
C GLY A 253 -6.62 39.81 -9.23
N ASN A 254 -6.65 38.73 -10.00
CA ASN A 254 -7.66 38.42 -11.02
C ASN A 254 -8.84 37.59 -10.50
N ALA A 255 -8.77 37.09 -9.26
CA ALA A 255 -9.86 36.32 -8.71
C ALA A 255 -10.73 37.14 -7.80
N SER A 256 -12.04 36.98 -7.95
CA SER A 256 -12.93 37.33 -6.86
C SER A 256 -12.55 36.52 -5.63
N GLN A 257 -12.60 37.13 -4.46
CA GLN A 257 -12.28 36.47 -3.19
C GLN A 257 -13.09 35.18 -3.02
N HIS A 258 -14.28 35.10 -3.57
CA HIS A 258 -15.15 33.92 -3.57
C HIS A 258 -14.55 32.71 -4.27
N VAL A 259 -13.94 32.89 -5.43
CA VAL A 259 -13.33 31.80 -6.20
C VAL A 259 -12.15 31.21 -5.43
N ALA A 260 -11.28 32.07 -4.87
CA ALA A 260 -10.13 31.60 -4.10
C ALA A 260 -10.55 30.82 -2.83
N VAL A 261 -11.60 31.29 -2.15
CA VAL A 261 -12.18 30.62 -0.97
C VAL A 261 -12.78 29.26 -1.36
N SER A 262 -13.55 29.22 -2.45
CA SER A 262 -14.17 27.97 -2.93
C SER A 262 -13.13 26.95 -3.32
N LEU A 263 -12.06 27.34 -4.01
CA LEU A 263 -10.95 26.45 -4.35
C LEU A 263 -10.25 25.91 -3.10
N THR A 264 -10.01 26.76 -2.09
CA THR A 264 -9.37 26.32 -0.84
C THR A 264 -10.27 25.35 -0.06
N ALA A 265 -11.59 25.60 -0.03
CA ALA A 265 -12.55 24.66 0.55
C ALA A 265 -12.53 23.31 -0.18
N GLY A 266 -12.47 23.31 -1.51
CA GLY A 266 -12.35 22.10 -2.33
C GLY A 266 -11.06 21.33 -2.04
N ALA A 267 -9.92 22.03 -1.95
CA ALA A 267 -8.65 21.40 -1.54
C ALA A 267 -8.76 20.80 -0.14
N GLY A 268 -9.36 21.52 0.82
CA GLY A 268 -9.60 21.02 2.17
C GLY A 268 -10.46 19.77 2.21
N ALA A 269 -11.58 19.75 1.49
CA ALA A 269 -12.45 18.57 1.41
C ALA A 269 -11.71 17.35 0.83
N THR A 270 -10.86 17.56 -0.18
CA THR A 270 -10.02 16.51 -0.76
C THR A 270 -9.06 15.92 0.27
N LEU A 271 -8.43 16.76 1.11
CA LEU A 271 -7.55 16.31 2.20
C LEU A 271 -8.31 15.53 3.29
N VAL A 272 -9.53 15.96 3.64
CA VAL A 272 -10.39 15.23 4.60
C VAL A 272 -10.72 13.84 4.07
N ILE A 273 -11.13 13.73 2.80
CA ILE A 273 -11.44 12.44 2.17
C ILE A 273 -10.18 11.54 2.16
N CYS A 274 -9.03 12.09 1.79
CA CYS A 274 -7.75 11.38 1.83
C CYS A 274 -7.48 10.81 3.23
N ALA A 275 -7.55 11.67 4.25
CA ALA A 275 -7.28 11.27 5.63
C ALA A 275 -8.28 10.22 6.14
N TRP A 276 -9.55 10.32 5.77
CA TRP A 276 -10.58 9.34 6.11
C TRP A 276 -10.28 7.96 5.48
N LEU A 277 -9.99 7.93 4.18
CA LEU A 277 -9.69 6.69 3.46
C LEU A 277 -8.40 6.01 3.92
N CYS A 278 -7.46 6.78 4.48
CA CYS A 278 -6.16 6.28 4.95
C CYS A 278 -6.07 6.18 6.48
N ALA A 279 -7.16 6.37 7.22
CA ALA A 279 -7.17 6.47 8.69
C ALA A 279 -6.59 5.22 9.39
N ASP A 280 -6.78 4.04 8.81
CA ASP A 280 -6.27 2.78 9.34
C ASP A 280 -4.75 2.76 9.47
N GLN A 281 -4.02 3.47 8.59
CA GLN A 281 -2.57 3.56 8.61
C GLN A 281 -2.03 4.25 9.86
N VAL A 282 -2.83 5.09 10.53
CA VAL A 282 -2.41 5.82 11.74
C VAL A 282 -2.14 4.85 12.88
N ARG A 283 -2.93 3.78 12.98
CA ARG A 283 -2.88 2.83 14.10
C ARG A 283 -2.38 1.45 13.75
N ALA A 284 -2.32 1.08 12.49
CA ALA A 284 -1.79 -0.21 12.07
C ALA A 284 -0.36 -0.42 12.59
N ALA A 285 -0.01 -1.64 12.97
CA ALA A 285 1.35 -1.96 13.41
C ALA A 285 2.36 -1.82 12.27
N TYR A 286 1.94 -2.08 11.05
CA TYR A 286 2.72 -1.93 9.82
C TYR A 286 2.06 -0.92 8.88
N VAL A 287 2.84 0.02 8.38
CA VAL A 287 2.44 1.00 7.34
C VAL A 287 3.14 0.62 6.03
N PRO A 288 2.39 0.29 4.97
CA PRO A 288 2.97 -0.17 3.72
C PRO A 288 3.91 0.84 3.05
N GLY A 289 5.02 0.33 2.49
CA GLY A 289 5.86 1.06 1.56
C GLY A 289 6.73 2.19 2.14
N ILE A 290 6.82 2.29 3.45
CA ILE A 290 7.65 3.33 4.10
C ILE A 290 8.23 2.83 5.42
N ASP A 291 9.56 2.93 5.56
CA ASP A 291 10.26 2.57 6.80
C ASP A 291 10.02 3.60 7.91
N GLN A 292 9.89 4.87 7.51
CA GLN A 292 9.61 5.97 8.42
C GLN A 292 8.09 6.11 8.65
N GLU A 293 7.47 5.09 9.25
CA GLU A 293 6.03 5.04 9.48
C GLU A 293 5.45 6.26 10.20
N TRP A 294 6.26 6.89 11.07
CA TRP A 294 5.87 8.10 11.80
C TRP A 294 5.46 9.25 10.88
N LEU A 295 6.03 9.35 9.66
CA LEU A 295 5.64 10.36 8.67
C LEU A 295 4.16 10.23 8.30
N VAL A 296 3.72 9.03 7.97
CA VAL A 296 2.33 8.74 7.62
C VAL A 296 1.41 8.92 8.82
N ARG A 297 1.85 8.44 10.00
CA ARG A 297 1.09 8.54 11.26
C ARG A 297 0.86 9.99 11.71
N MET A 298 1.79 10.90 11.44
CA MET A 298 1.63 12.34 11.70
C MET A 298 0.85 13.03 10.58
N LEU A 299 1.15 12.70 9.34
CA LEU A 299 0.60 13.38 8.16
C LEU A 299 -0.92 13.20 8.09
N ILE A 300 -1.44 11.97 8.17
CA ILE A 300 -2.86 11.69 7.97
C ILE A 300 -3.74 12.49 8.95
N PRO A 301 -3.50 12.49 10.27
CA PRO A 301 -4.24 13.34 11.18
C PRO A 301 -4.09 14.84 10.91
N ALA A 302 -2.89 15.28 10.50
CA ALA A 302 -2.65 16.69 10.16
C ALA A 302 -3.43 17.12 8.91
N LEU A 303 -3.49 16.28 7.86
CA LEU A 303 -4.32 16.52 6.68
C LEU A 303 -5.80 16.62 7.06
N LEU A 304 -6.27 15.77 7.99
CA LEU A 304 -7.65 15.82 8.50
C LEU A 304 -7.92 17.17 9.19
N GLY A 305 -7.05 17.59 10.12
CA GLY A 305 -7.24 18.82 10.89
C GLY A 305 -7.23 20.08 10.01
N ILE A 306 -6.24 20.21 9.14
CA ILE A 306 -6.11 21.36 8.23
C ILE A 306 -7.22 21.35 7.17
N GLY A 307 -7.48 20.19 6.58
CA GLY A 307 -8.52 20.02 5.58
C GLY A 307 -9.91 20.36 6.11
N PHE A 308 -10.21 19.94 7.34
CA PHE A 308 -11.47 20.25 8.02
C PHE A 308 -11.65 21.76 8.18
N VAL A 309 -10.64 22.47 8.69
CA VAL A 309 -10.71 23.94 8.86
C VAL A 309 -10.85 24.62 7.51
N ALA A 310 -10.11 24.21 6.49
CA ALA A 310 -10.17 24.80 5.16
C ALA A 310 -11.56 24.63 4.53
N THR A 311 -12.18 23.47 4.71
CA THR A 311 -13.53 23.20 4.23
C THR A 311 -14.56 24.08 4.95
N ILE A 312 -14.55 24.09 6.28
CA ILE A 312 -15.54 24.82 7.08
C ILE A 312 -15.40 26.33 6.91
N ASP A 313 -14.17 26.89 6.99
CA ASP A 313 -13.94 28.32 6.77
C ASP A 313 -14.42 28.75 5.39
N GLY A 314 -14.12 27.93 4.37
CA GLY A 314 -14.56 28.21 3.01
C GLY A 314 -16.08 28.21 2.85
N VAL A 315 -16.76 27.18 3.35
CA VAL A 315 -18.22 27.07 3.30
C VAL A 315 -18.88 28.22 4.06
N MET A 316 -18.43 28.53 5.28
CA MET A 316 -18.99 29.63 6.07
C MET A 316 -18.89 30.98 5.37
N ARG A 317 -17.78 31.24 4.67
CA ARG A 317 -17.59 32.51 3.91
C ARG A 317 -18.46 32.57 2.67
N ILE A 318 -18.63 31.46 1.95
CA ILE A 318 -19.51 31.39 0.80
C ILE A 318 -20.95 31.72 1.25
N VAL A 319 -21.43 31.10 2.31
CA VAL A 319 -22.80 31.33 2.83
C VAL A 319 -23.00 32.75 3.30
N ARG A 320 -22.08 33.35 4.04
CA ARG A 320 -22.19 34.73 4.51
C ARG A 320 -22.30 35.72 3.35
N ASN A 321 -21.51 35.53 2.30
CA ASN A 321 -21.49 36.42 1.16
C ASN A 321 -22.68 36.28 0.20
N THR A 322 -23.50 35.24 0.35
CA THR A 322 -24.75 35.05 -0.40
C THR A 322 -25.96 35.64 0.34
N THR A 323 -25.79 36.02 1.60
CA THR A 323 -26.86 36.59 2.44
C THR A 323 -26.78 38.13 2.58
N ASP A 324 -25.66 38.70 2.16
CA ASP A 324 -25.45 40.17 2.01
C ASP A 324 -25.66 40.58 0.56
#